data_4deef96ee9937191c16b9c6be45bd9f9
#
_entry.id   4deef96ee9937191c16b9c6be45bd9f9
#
_cell.length_a   1.000
_cell.length_b   1.000
_cell.length_c   1.000
_cell.angle_alpha   90.00
_cell.angle_beta   90.00
_cell.angle_gamma   90.00
#
_symmetry.space_group_name_H-M   'P 1'
#
loop_
_entity.id
_entity.type
_entity.pdbx_description
1 polymer ?
#
loop_
_entity_poly.entity_id
_entity_poly.type
_entity_poly.pdbx_seq_one_letter_code
_entity_poly.pdbx_strand_id
1 'polypeptide(L)'
;MNRLTVMFLSLVAVMAAMSCKPNAHYENRAEKILAELNAPDSKYVLVISHRGDWRNYPENSIPAIESVIRMGADMMELDVKMTKDSVLVLMHDKTIDRMTNGTGYVSDFTYDSLKTFKMKRAHGVPTDSVRIPTLREALLCCKDRILVNVDHAYPYYDQIVDLTEELGVTGQVLMKGKSSLDKVADDMSKRENNLLYMPIIDINRAKGQELFAEYQEKGVVPLAYEVCWQKPGKEIDDCVATIHKTGSKLWVNTIWPSLCGGFGNDDDAAYQCADPAEVYEQYIKMGVKMIQTDRPQLLIEYLRSIGLHD
;
A
#
# COMPACT_ATOMS: atom_id res chain seq x y z
N MET A 1 8.90 31.03 -8.15
CA MET A 1 8.63 29.70 -7.57
C MET A 1 7.16 29.65 -7.19
N ASN A 2 6.41 28.75 -7.78
CA ASN A 2 4.97 28.63 -7.58
C ASN A 2 4.69 28.09 -6.17
N ARG A 3 3.61 28.52 -5.50
CA ARG A 3 3.23 28.04 -4.15
C ARG A 3 3.13 26.50 -4.07
N LEU A 4 2.76 25.83 -5.18
CA LEU A 4 2.77 24.37 -5.29
C LEU A 4 4.17 23.77 -5.12
N THR A 5 5.18 24.34 -5.74
CA THR A 5 6.57 23.85 -5.64
C THR A 5 7.12 23.99 -4.22
N VAL A 6 6.70 25.01 -3.48
CA VAL A 6 7.14 25.24 -2.10
C VAL A 6 6.47 24.27 -1.12
N MET A 7 5.19 23.91 -1.34
CA MET A 7 4.48 22.95 -0.47
C MET A 7 5.00 21.51 -0.60
N PHE A 8 5.31 21.06 -1.83
CA PHE A 8 5.91 19.74 -2.02
C PHE A 8 7.39 19.69 -1.59
N LEU A 9 8.13 20.78 -1.74
CA LEU A 9 9.51 20.91 -1.25
C LEU A 9 9.58 20.91 0.28
N SER A 10 8.59 21.44 1.00
CA SER A 10 8.55 21.39 2.45
C SER A 10 8.23 19.99 3.00
N LEU A 11 7.40 19.20 2.30
CA LEU A 11 7.16 17.80 2.63
C LEU A 11 8.41 16.92 2.38
N VAL A 12 9.14 17.18 1.28
CA VAL A 12 10.41 16.50 0.96
C VAL A 12 11.55 16.98 1.86
N ALA A 13 11.58 18.25 2.27
CA ALA A 13 12.68 18.82 3.05
C ALA A 13 12.69 18.35 4.52
N VAL A 14 11.55 18.02 5.11
CA VAL A 14 11.50 17.45 6.47
C VAL A 14 11.93 15.97 6.46
N MET A 15 11.72 15.24 5.35
CA MET A 15 12.13 13.84 5.21
C MET A 15 13.57 13.63 4.74
N ALA A 16 14.20 14.62 4.12
CA ALA A 16 15.58 14.52 3.61
C ALA A 16 16.68 14.39 4.69
N ALA A 17 16.33 14.43 5.99
CA ALA A 17 17.29 14.32 7.08
C ALA A 17 17.46 12.91 7.65
N MET A 18 16.62 11.92 7.24
CA MET A 18 16.75 10.54 7.70
C MET A 18 17.45 9.67 6.65
N SER A 19 18.69 10.01 6.32
CA SER A 19 19.57 9.11 5.58
C SER A 19 19.87 7.89 6.46
N CYS A 20 19.73 6.69 5.90
CA CYS A 20 20.16 5.44 6.53
C CYS A 20 21.63 5.54 6.95
N LYS A 21 21.88 5.84 8.22
CA LYS A 21 23.24 5.80 8.79
C LYS A 21 23.46 4.40 9.34
N PRO A 22 24.64 3.79 9.17
CA PRO A 22 24.95 2.44 9.64
C PRO A 22 24.75 2.21 11.15
N ASN A 23 24.49 3.26 11.93
CA ASN A 23 24.27 3.22 13.38
C ASN A 23 23.04 4.09 13.79
N ALA A 24 22.05 4.26 12.92
CA ALA A 24 20.84 4.99 13.30
C ALA A 24 20.07 4.18 14.36
N HIS A 25 19.72 4.84 15.47
CA HIS A 25 18.85 4.27 16.48
C HIS A 25 17.40 4.62 16.10
N TYR A 26 16.59 3.61 15.87
CA TYR A 26 15.16 3.78 15.64
C TYR A 26 14.40 3.42 16.92
N GLU A 27 13.36 4.19 17.26
CA GLU A 27 12.55 3.94 18.46
C GLU A 27 11.66 2.71 18.28
N ASN A 28 11.25 2.45 17.02
CA ASN A 28 10.36 1.34 16.67
C ASN A 28 10.61 0.85 15.24
N ARG A 29 9.95 -0.28 14.86
CA ARG A 29 10.12 -0.87 13.55
C ARG A 29 9.54 -0.02 12.41
N ALA A 30 8.41 0.66 12.64
CA ALA A 30 7.80 1.50 11.60
C ALA A 30 8.72 2.66 11.21
N GLU A 31 9.44 3.28 12.17
CA GLU A 31 10.46 4.30 11.87
C GLU A 31 11.61 3.76 11.04
N LYS A 32 12.08 2.54 11.33
CA LYS A 32 13.11 1.88 10.53
C LYS A 32 12.66 1.70 9.09
N ILE A 33 11.45 1.15 8.88
CA ILE A 33 10.88 0.96 7.55
C ILE A 33 10.72 2.29 6.82
N LEU A 34 10.25 3.33 7.52
CA LEU A 34 10.09 4.66 6.94
C LEU A 34 11.42 5.28 6.54
N ALA A 35 12.48 5.02 7.30
CA ALA A 35 13.84 5.44 6.94
C ALA A 35 14.33 4.75 5.66
N GLU A 36 14.11 3.44 5.51
CA GLU A 36 14.42 2.70 4.27
C GLU A 36 13.61 3.21 3.08
N LEU A 37 12.31 3.47 3.30
CA LEU A 37 11.43 4.03 2.30
C LEU A 37 11.90 5.40 1.81
N ASN A 38 12.44 6.25 2.69
CA ASN A 38 12.90 7.60 2.35
C ASN A 38 14.36 7.65 1.87
N ALA A 39 15.16 6.60 2.11
CA ALA A 39 16.57 6.59 1.72
C ALA A 39 16.71 6.48 0.18
N PRO A 40 17.38 7.45 -0.49
CA PRO A 40 17.51 7.45 -1.95
C PRO A 40 18.30 6.23 -2.47
N ASP A 41 19.36 5.85 -1.74
CA ASP A 41 20.30 4.81 -2.14
C ASP A 41 20.06 3.47 -1.44
N SER A 42 18.92 3.31 -0.74
CA SER A 42 18.60 2.04 -0.08
C SER A 42 18.50 0.91 -1.10
N LYS A 43 19.15 -0.21 -0.78
CA LYS A 43 19.01 -1.46 -1.53
C LYS A 43 17.80 -2.26 -1.08
N TYR A 44 17.23 -1.88 0.05
CA TYR A 44 16.09 -2.56 0.66
C TYR A 44 14.87 -2.58 -0.28
N VAL A 45 14.19 -3.71 -0.34
CA VAL A 45 12.94 -3.89 -1.08
C VAL A 45 11.83 -4.12 -0.07
N LEU A 46 10.89 -3.17 0.02
CA LEU A 46 9.77 -3.25 0.93
C LEU A 46 8.76 -4.29 0.45
N VAL A 47 8.32 -5.13 1.37
CA VAL A 47 7.26 -6.13 1.14
C VAL A 47 5.94 -5.61 1.68
N ILE A 48 4.97 -5.45 0.76
CA ILE A 48 3.62 -5.00 1.07
C ILE A 48 2.67 -6.20 1.01
N SER A 49 2.01 -6.50 2.12
CA SER A 49 1.04 -7.60 2.15
C SER A 49 -0.33 -7.10 1.73
N HIS A 50 -0.84 -7.63 0.61
CA HIS A 50 -2.15 -7.32 0.06
C HIS A 50 -3.25 -7.95 0.93
N ARG A 51 -4.10 -7.13 1.57
CA ARG A 51 -5.18 -7.52 2.48
C ARG A 51 -4.74 -8.42 3.64
N GLY A 52 -3.44 -8.42 3.98
CA GLY A 52 -2.84 -9.26 5.02
C GLY A 52 -2.62 -10.70 4.61
N ASP A 53 -2.44 -11.58 5.60
CA ASP A 53 -2.29 -13.03 5.39
C ASP A 53 -3.65 -13.70 5.11
N TRP A 54 -4.28 -13.29 4.00
CA TRP A 54 -5.63 -13.76 3.65
C TRP A 54 -5.70 -15.24 3.27
N ARG A 55 -4.58 -15.87 3.01
CA ARG A 55 -4.53 -17.31 2.73
C ARG A 55 -4.76 -18.14 3.99
N ASN A 56 -4.39 -17.63 5.15
CA ASN A 56 -4.53 -18.30 6.43
C ASN A 56 -5.64 -17.72 7.34
N TYR A 57 -5.98 -16.43 7.12
CA TYR A 57 -6.98 -15.69 7.91
C TYR A 57 -7.99 -15.01 6.97
N PRO A 58 -9.12 -14.51 7.48
CA PRO A 58 -9.97 -13.61 6.67
C PRO A 58 -9.18 -12.39 6.21
N GLU A 59 -9.31 -12.00 4.94
CA GLU A 59 -8.68 -10.79 4.41
C GLU A 59 -9.14 -9.55 5.21
N ASN A 60 -8.30 -8.50 5.27
CA ASN A 60 -8.65 -7.27 5.98
C ASN A 60 -9.08 -7.49 7.45
N SER A 61 -8.47 -8.43 8.15
CA SER A 61 -8.79 -8.74 9.55
C SER A 61 -7.60 -8.56 10.48
N ILE A 62 -7.86 -8.33 11.77
CA ILE A 62 -6.78 -8.18 12.77
C ILE A 62 -5.86 -9.41 12.81
N PRO A 63 -6.36 -10.66 12.79
CA PRO A 63 -5.47 -11.84 12.74
C PRO A 63 -4.58 -11.88 11.48
N ALA A 64 -5.08 -11.42 10.32
CA ALA A 64 -4.30 -11.33 9.09
C ALA A 64 -3.18 -10.29 9.21
N ILE A 65 -3.46 -9.13 9.80
CA ILE A 65 -2.48 -8.07 10.11
C ILE A 65 -1.40 -8.60 11.06
N GLU A 66 -1.80 -9.19 12.17
CA GLU A 66 -0.87 -9.76 13.15
C GLU A 66 0.05 -10.85 12.54
N SER A 67 -0.48 -11.63 11.61
CA SER A 67 0.30 -12.66 10.93
C SER A 67 1.40 -12.06 10.07
N VAL A 68 1.11 -11.06 9.25
CA VAL A 68 2.12 -10.45 8.35
C VAL A 68 3.16 -9.63 9.11
N ILE A 69 2.78 -9.02 10.26
CA ILE A 69 3.74 -8.38 11.15
C ILE A 69 4.75 -9.42 11.69
N ARG A 70 4.28 -10.61 12.11
CA ARG A 70 5.16 -11.69 12.56
C ARG A 70 6.06 -12.24 11.46
N MET A 71 5.59 -12.27 10.20
CA MET A 71 6.41 -12.67 9.05
C MET A 71 7.55 -11.67 8.78
N GLY A 72 7.37 -10.42 9.17
CA GLY A 72 8.32 -9.33 8.93
C GLY A 72 7.99 -8.47 7.71
N ALA A 73 6.73 -8.46 7.23
CA ALA A 73 6.32 -7.54 6.18
C ALA A 73 6.50 -6.07 6.60
N ASP A 74 6.73 -5.18 5.65
CA ASP A 74 7.05 -3.77 5.90
C ASP A 74 5.82 -2.87 5.85
N MET A 75 4.83 -3.25 5.07
CA MET A 75 3.60 -2.49 4.91
C MET A 75 2.41 -3.43 4.78
N MET A 76 1.34 -3.07 5.48
CA MET A 76 0.04 -3.73 5.37
C MET A 76 -0.85 -2.91 4.44
N GLU A 77 -1.33 -3.52 3.36
CA GLU A 77 -2.35 -2.91 2.52
C GLU A 77 -3.75 -3.29 3.03
N LEU A 78 -4.63 -2.28 3.14
CA LEU A 78 -5.97 -2.35 3.71
C LEU A 78 -6.98 -1.66 2.81
N ASP A 79 -8.13 -2.28 2.62
CA ASP A 79 -9.27 -1.69 1.90
C ASP A 79 -10.25 -1.05 2.87
N VAL A 80 -10.67 0.20 2.58
CA VAL A 80 -11.54 0.97 3.47
C VAL A 80 -12.92 1.20 2.85
N LYS A 81 -13.96 1.02 3.65
CA LYS A 81 -15.34 1.40 3.35
C LYS A 81 -15.96 2.14 4.55
N MET A 82 -17.06 2.82 4.30
CA MET A 82 -17.79 3.55 5.34
C MET A 82 -19.17 2.90 5.57
N THR A 83 -19.51 2.73 6.83
CA THR A 83 -20.83 2.25 7.28
C THR A 83 -21.87 3.36 7.20
N LYS A 84 -23.16 2.98 7.41
CA LYS A 84 -24.29 3.91 7.48
C LYS A 84 -24.14 5.00 8.56
N ASP A 85 -23.53 4.65 9.67
CA ASP A 85 -23.25 5.53 10.81
C ASP A 85 -21.84 6.15 10.78
N SER A 86 -21.24 6.23 9.57
CA SER A 86 -19.97 6.90 9.30
C SER A 86 -18.75 6.32 10.01
N VAL A 87 -18.76 5.03 10.34
CA VAL A 87 -17.60 4.32 10.86
C VAL A 87 -16.78 3.78 9.68
N LEU A 88 -15.47 4.05 9.66
CA LEU A 88 -14.54 3.47 8.69
C LEU A 88 -14.20 2.03 9.09
N VAL A 89 -14.47 1.08 8.20
CA VAL A 89 -14.27 -0.36 8.40
C VAL A 89 -13.41 -0.95 7.29
N LEU A 90 -12.80 -2.10 7.55
CA LEU A 90 -12.00 -2.82 6.56
C LEU A 90 -12.87 -3.76 5.74
N MET A 91 -12.99 -3.46 4.45
CA MET A 91 -13.70 -4.30 3.48
C MET A 91 -13.29 -3.89 2.06
N HIS A 92 -12.96 -4.88 1.22
CA HIS A 92 -12.65 -4.61 -0.19
C HIS A 92 -13.91 -4.31 -1.00
N ASP A 93 -14.89 -5.21 -0.94
CA ASP A 93 -16.09 -5.12 -1.77
C ASP A 93 -17.05 -4.05 -1.22
N LYS A 94 -17.95 -3.57 -2.07
CA LYS A 94 -19.05 -2.71 -1.61
C LYS A 94 -20.06 -3.46 -0.75
N THR A 95 -20.13 -4.79 -0.91
CA THR A 95 -21.03 -5.68 -0.17
C THR A 95 -20.25 -6.62 0.75
N ILE A 96 -20.94 -7.16 1.76
CA ILE A 96 -20.35 -8.09 2.74
C ILE A 96 -20.44 -9.57 2.33
N ASP A 97 -21.04 -9.86 1.18
CA ASP A 97 -21.46 -11.22 0.73
C ASP A 97 -20.30 -12.20 0.61
N ARG A 98 -19.22 -11.77 -0.05
CA ARG A 98 -18.06 -12.63 -0.29
C ARG A 98 -17.32 -12.95 1.01
N MET A 99 -17.15 -11.95 1.86
CA MET A 99 -16.25 -12.02 3.02
C MET A 99 -16.93 -12.38 4.33
N THR A 100 -18.28 -12.43 4.36
CA THR A 100 -19.02 -12.74 5.59
C THR A 100 -20.15 -13.73 5.35
N ASN A 101 -20.78 -14.17 6.44
CA ASN A 101 -22.00 -14.96 6.38
C ASN A 101 -23.29 -14.13 6.20
N GLY A 102 -23.15 -12.80 6.00
CA GLY A 102 -24.24 -11.88 5.69
C GLY A 102 -24.31 -11.51 4.22
N THR A 103 -25.30 -10.68 3.84
CA THR A 103 -25.51 -10.13 2.50
C THR A 103 -25.92 -8.68 2.59
N GLY A 104 -25.53 -7.84 1.62
CA GLY A 104 -25.93 -6.44 1.50
C GLY A 104 -24.74 -5.48 1.45
N TYR A 105 -25.02 -4.19 1.21
CA TYR A 105 -24.00 -3.17 1.10
C TYR A 105 -23.48 -2.76 2.48
N VAL A 106 -22.17 -2.53 2.58
CA VAL A 106 -21.54 -2.02 3.81
C VAL A 106 -22.23 -0.74 4.30
N SER A 107 -22.59 0.15 3.37
CA SER A 107 -23.26 1.43 3.64
C SER A 107 -24.69 1.32 4.17
N ASP A 108 -25.30 0.15 4.12
CA ASP A 108 -26.67 -0.06 4.61
C ASP A 108 -26.71 -0.43 6.09
N PHE A 109 -25.58 -0.84 6.65
CA PHE A 109 -25.43 -1.30 8.03
C PHE A 109 -24.77 -0.24 8.92
N THR A 110 -25.20 -0.17 10.17
CA THR A 110 -24.40 0.44 11.24
C THR A 110 -23.26 -0.49 11.60
N TYR A 111 -22.19 0.04 12.21
CA TYR A 111 -21.08 -0.79 12.65
C TYR A 111 -21.52 -1.86 13.67
N ASP A 112 -22.41 -1.50 14.58
CA ASP A 112 -22.97 -2.47 15.54
C ASP A 112 -23.67 -3.66 14.87
N SER A 113 -24.32 -3.43 13.73
CA SER A 113 -24.90 -4.50 12.93
C SER A 113 -23.82 -5.29 12.18
N LEU A 114 -22.84 -4.61 11.58
CA LEU A 114 -21.77 -5.27 10.82
C LEU A 114 -20.92 -6.22 11.67
N LYS A 115 -20.58 -5.84 12.89
CA LYS A 115 -19.75 -6.68 13.78
C LYS A 115 -20.45 -7.96 14.26
N THR A 116 -21.74 -8.15 13.97
CA THR A 116 -22.44 -9.41 14.25
C THR A 116 -22.16 -10.49 13.22
N PHE A 117 -21.78 -10.12 11.99
CA PHE A 117 -21.46 -11.06 10.95
C PHE A 117 -20.09 -11.71 11.17
N LYS A 118 -20.00 -13.00 10.84
CA LYS A 118 -18.77 -13.80 10.91
C LYS A 118 -18.00 -13.65 9.60
N MET A 119 -16.72 -13.27 9.66
CA MET A 119 -15.87 -13.24 8.48
C MET A 119 -15.52 -14.65 7.99
N LYS A 120 -15.37 -14.80 6.69
CA LYS A 120 -14.97 -16.06 6.03
C LYS A 120 -13.46 -16.10 5.82
N ARG A 121 -12.85 -17.25 6.12
CA ARG A 121 -11.47 -17.58 5.79
C ARG A 121 -11.42 -18.24 4.41
N ALA A 122 -10.39 -17.92 3.63
CA ALA A 122 -10.15 -18.53 2.32
C ALA A 122 -11.41 -18.56 1.42
N HIS A 123 -12.17 -17.45 1.42
CA HIS A 123 -13.36 -17.24 0.60
C HIS A 123 -14.55 -18.16 0.86
N GLY A 124 -14.57 -18.97 1.90
CA GLY A 124 -15.64 -19.93 2.06
C GLY A 124 -16.10 -20.21 3.48
N VAL A 125 -15.20 -20.50 4.39
CA VAL A 125 -15.54 -20.98 5.73
C VAL A 125 -15.69 -19.83 6.71
N PRO A 126 -16.90 -19.57 7.28
CA PRO A 126 -17.08 -18.59 8.35
C PRO A 126 -16.27 -18.95 9.59
N THR A 127 -15.65 -17.95 10.20
CA THR A 127 -14.95 -18.10 11.47
C THR A 127 -15.86 -17.77 12.65
N ASP A 128 -15.66 -18.39 13.81
CA ASP A 128 -16.50 -18.09 14.97
C ASP A 128 -16.13 -16.80 15.69
N SER A 129 -14.88 -16.35 15.60
CA SER A 129 -14.32 -15.26 16.40
C SER A 129 -13.92 -14.02 15.63
N VAL A 130 -13.73 -14.10 14.30
CA VAL A 130 -13.25 -12.95 13.51
C VAL A 130 -14.42 -12.14 12.98
N ARG A 131 -14.35 -10.82 13.21
CA ARG A 131 -15.35 -9.84 12.81
C ARG A 131 -14.71 -8.77 11.93
N ILE A 132 -15.53 -8.03 11.19
CA ILE A 132 -15.09 -6.88 10.40
C ILE A 132 -14.49 -5.85 11.36
N PRO A 133 -13.20 -5.51 11.25
CA PRO A 133 -12.59 -4.51 12.12
C PRO A 133 -12.87 -3.09 11.61
N THR A 134 -12.79 -2.12 12.51
CA THR A 134 -12.69 -0.72 12.15
C THR A 134 -11.27 -0.39 11.65
N LEU A 135 -11.14 0.69 10.86
CA LEU A 135 -9.84 1.23 10.50
C LEU A 135 -9.04 1.64 11.76
N ARG A 136 -9.71 2.16 12.79
CA ARG A 136 -9.10 2.49 14.10
C ARG A 136 -8.41 1.29 14.73
N GLU A 137 -9.09 0.15 14.80
CA GLU A 137 -8.53 -1.08 15.37
C GLU A 137 -7.31 -1.57 14.57
N ALA A 138 -7.39 -1.48 13.25
CA ALA A 138 -6.29 -1.85 12.37
C ALA A 138 -5.07 -0.93 12.53
N LEU A 139 -5.28 0.40 12.56
CA LEU A 139 -4.20 1.38 12.76
C LEU A 139 -3.53 1.19 14.13
N LEU A 140 -4.29 0.96 15.19
CA LEU A 140 -3.74 0.64 16.52
C LEU A 140 -2.94 -0.67 16.52
N CYS A 141 -3.39 -1.69 15.78
CA CYS A 141 -2.65 -2.94 15.61
C CYS A 141 -1.31 -2.72 14.88
N CYS A 142 -1.28 -1.82 13.90
CA CYS A 142 -0.09 -1.52 13.09
C CYS A 142 0.87 -0.51 13.74
N LYS A 143 0.39 0.31 14.69
CA LYS A 143 1.16 1.41 15.28
C LYS A 143 2.53 0.96 15.76
N ASP A 144 3.57 1.69 15.38
CA ASP A 144 4.99 1.48 15.73
C ASP A 144 5.59 0.14 15.23
N ARG A 145 4.80 -0.66 14.49
CA ARG A 145 5.18 -2.02 14.09
C ARG A 145 5.35 -2.20 12.58
N ILE A 146 4.48 -1.57 11.77
CA ILE A 146 4.44 -1.74 10.32
C ILE A 146 3.81 -0.50 9.67
N LEU A 147 4.20 -0.15 8.45
CA LEU A 147 3.51 0.90 7.70
C LEU A 147 2.14 0.40 7.22
N VAL A 148 1.25 1.32 6.89
CA VAL A 148 -0.10 1.01 6.39
C VAL A 148 -0.33 1.71 5.06
N ASN A 149 -0.75 0.96 4.05
CA ASN A 149 -1.33 1.51 2.83
C ASN A 149 -2.85 1.38 2.88
N VAL A 150 -3.57 2.47 2.68
CA VAL A 150 -5.03 2.48 2.63
C VAL A 150 -5.48 2.59 1.17
N ASP A 151 -6.17 1.53 0.67
CA ASP A 151 -6.74 1.48 -0.66
C ASP A 151 -8.26 1.73 -0.64
N HIS A 152 -8.82 2.12 -1.79
CA HIS A 152 -10.23 2.54 -1.91
C HIS A 152 -10.65 3.64 -0.92
N ALA A 153 -9.70 4.36 -0.34
CA ALA A 153 -9.85 5.21 0.83
C ALA A 153 -9.92 6.71 0.51
N TYR A 154 -9.51 7.12 -0.70
CA TYR A 154 -9.43 8.54 -1.07
C TYR A 154 -10.74 9.33 -0.88
N PRO A 155 -11.95 8.76 -1.09
CA PRO A 155 -13.21 9.45 -0.76
C PRO A 155 -13.38 9.83 0.72
N TYR A 156 -12.60 9.23 1.61
CA TYR A 156 -12.64 9.41 3.06
C TYR A 156 -11.37 10.11 3.58
N TYR A 157 -10.68 10.86 2.72
CA TYR A 157 -9.37 11.45 3.01
C TYR A 157 -9.36 12.22 4.33
N ASP A 158 -10.31 13.14 4.50
CA ASP A 158 -10.39 13.99 5.70
C ASP A 158 -10.58 13.19 6.99
N GLN A 159 -11.52 12.23 6.96
CA GLN A 159 -11.78 11.38 8.13
C GLN A 159 -10.58 10.49 8.49
N ILE A 160 -9.82 10.05 7.48
CA ILE A 160 -8.62 9.23 7.71
C ILE A 160 -7.49 10.10 8.27
N VAL A 161 -7.30 11.30 7.77
CA VAL A 161 -6.31 12.24 8.34
C VAL A 161 -6.65 12.53 9.81
N ASP A 162 -7.91 12.92 10.12
CA ASP A 162 -8.34 13.17 11.49
C ASP A 162 -8.07 11.96 12.41
N LEU A 163 -8.39 10.77 11.95
CA LEU A 163 -8.16 9.54 12.70
C LEU A 163 -6.67 9.26 12.92
N THR A 164 -5.84 9.44 11.90
CA THR A 164 -4.39 9.20 12.01
C THR A 164 -3.69 10.21 12.90
N GLU A 165 -4.13 11.47 12.89
CA GLU A 165 -3.67 12.52 13.81
C GLU A 165 -4.03 12.18 15.26
N GLU A 166 -5.28 11.80 15.52
CA GLU A 166 -5.73 11.37 16.85
C GLU A 166 -4.90 10.22 17.40
N LEU A 167 -4.56 9.25 16.54
CA LEU A 167 -3.79 8.07 16.94
C LEU A 167 -2.27 8.32 16.95
N GLY A 168 -1.79 9.43 16.40
CA GLY A 168 -0.37 9.74 16.26
C GLY A 168 0.36 8.82 15.29
N VAL A 169 -0.29 8.46 14.16
CA VAL A 169 0.25 7.54 13.14
C VAL A 169 0.25 8.11 11.73
N THR A 170 0.02 9.41 11.55
CA THR A 170 -0.09 10.05 10.23
C THR A 170 1.11 9.75 9.33
N GLY A 171 2.33 9.79 9.87
CA GLY A 171 3.55 9.47 9.13
C GLY A 171 3.73 7.99 8.76
N GLN A 172 2.92 7.08 9.33
CA GLN A 172 2.96 5.65 9.02
C GLN A 172 1.97 5.24 7.92
N VAL A 173 1.09 6.17 7.48
CA VAL A 173 -0.01 5.84 6.57
C VAL A 173 0.25 6.42 5.19
N LEU A 174 0.24 5.55 4.19
CA LEU A 174 0.33 5.86 2.77
C LEU A 174 -1.07 5.71 2.15
N MET A 175 -1.58 6.77 1.55
CA MET A 175 -2.77 6.73 0.72
C MET A 175 -2.37 6.66 -0.75
N LYS A 176 -3.08 5.85 -1.53
CA LYS A 176 -2.87 5.77 -2.98
C LYS A 176 -4.14 6.13 -3.74
N GLY A 177 -3.99 6.55 -5.00
CA GLY A 177 -5.14 6.91 -5.81
C GLY A 177 -4.83 7.29 -7.24
N LYS A 178 -5.90 7.51 -8.03
CA LYS A 178 -5.85 7.90 -9.44
C LYS A 178 -6.39 9.32 -9.67
N SER A 179 -6.43 10.13 -8.62
CA SER A 179 -6.86 11.54 -8.72
C SER A 179 -5.79 12.38 -9.40
N SER A 180 -6.22 13.43 -10.12
CA SER A 180 -5.29 14.39 -10.73
C SER A 180 -4.41 15.04 -9.65
N LEU A 181 -3.22 15.45 -10.04
CA LEU A 181 -2.28 16.12 -9.14
C LEU A 181 -2.88 17.39 -8.53
N ASP A 182 -3.63 18.17 -9.33
CA ASP A 182 -4.28 19.41 -8.86
C ASP A 182 -5.29 19.12 -7.75
N LYS A 183 -6.10 18.05 -7.89
CA LYS A 183 -7.04 17.66 -6.87
C LYS A 183 -6.34 17.23 -5.58
N VAL A 184 -5.30 16.42 -5.69
CA VAL A 184 -4.52 15.96 -4.54
C VAL A 184 -3.86 17.14 -3.84
N ALA A 185 -3.24 18.05 -4.60
CA ALA A 185 -2.61 19.25 -4.05
C ALA A 185 -3.62 20.18 -3.37
N ASP A 186 -4.82 20.34 -3.94
CA ASP A 186 -5.90 21.14 -3.34
C ASP A 186 -6.39 20.53 -2.02
N ASP A 187 -6.65 19.22 -1.99
CA ASP A 187 -7.09 18.53 -0.77
C ASP A 187 -6.02 18.61 0.33
N MET A 188 -4.75 18.35 0.00
CA MET A 188 -3.65 18.43 0.95
C MET A 188 -3.39 19.85 1.44
N SER A 189 -3.66 20.88 0.62
CA SER A 189 -3.46 22.29 1.00
C SER A 189 -4.40 22.78 2.09
N LYS A 190 -5.50 22.06 2.32
CA LYS A 190 -6.52 22.40 3.31
C LYS A 190 -6.15 21.95 4.73
N ARG A 191 -5.04 21.22 4.87
CA ARG A 191 -4.62 20.60 6.13
C ARG A 191 -3.18 20.96 6.48
N GLU A 192 -2.89 21.02 7.75
CA GLU A 192 -1.53 21.23 8.27
C GLU A 192 -0.70 19.95 8.14
N ASN A 193 -1.28 18.80 8.50
CA ASN A 193 -0.67 17.49 8.37
C ASN A 193 -1.37 16.70 7.27
N ASN A 194 -0.58 15.89 6.57
CA ASN A 194 -1.06 15.09 5.44
C ASN A 194 -0.51 13.67 5.51
N LEU A 195 -1.26 12.73 4.95
CA LEU A 195 -0.78 11.37 4.70
C LEU A 195 0.30 11.38 3.61
N LEU A 196 1.15 10.36 3.60
CA LEU A 196 1.94 10.05 2.42
C LEU A 196 0.97 9.73 1.28
N TYR A 197 1.26 10.24 0.06
CA TYR A 197 0.42 9.98 -1.09
C TYR A 197 1.22 9.39 -2.25
N MET A 198 0.66 8.38 -2.90
CA MET A 198 1.24 7.70 -4.05
C MET A 198 0.24 7.62 -5.21
N PRO A 199 0.57 8.14 -6.41
CA PRO A 199 -0.27 7.96 -7.59
C PRO A 199 -0.21 6.52 -8.11
N ILE A 200 -1.37 6.02 -8.56
CA ILE A 200 -1.51 4.75 -9.27
C ILE A 200 -1.55 5.02 -10.76
N ILE A 201 -0.58 4.51 -11.49
CA ILE A 201 -0.41 4.70 -12.93
C ILE A 201 -0.72 3.40 -13.68
N ASP A 202 -1.87 3.31 -14.34
CA ASP A 202 -2.16 2.22 -15.29
C ASP A 202 -1.60 2.63 -16.66
N ILE A 203 -0.35 2.25 -16.93
CA ILE A 203 0.42 2.78 -18.07
C ILE A 203 -0.11 2.30 -19.42
N ASN A 204 -0.88 1.21 -19.47
CA ASN A 204 -1.50 0.76 -20.71
C ASN A 204 -2.84 1.46 -21.01
N ARG A 205 -3.27 2.43 -20.19
CA ARG A 205 -4.50 3.20 -20.37
C ARG A 205 -4.23 4.68 -20.50
N ALA A 206 -4.96 5.36 -21.42
CA ALA A 206 -4.78 6.80 -21.67
C ALA A 206 -4.82 7.65 -20.39
N LYS A 207 -5.80 7.40 -19.49
CA LYS A 207 -5.89 8.15 -18.22
C LYS A 207 -4.68 7.96 -17.30
N GLY A 208 -4.07 6.78 -17.31
CA GLY A 208 -2.84 6.55 -16.53
C GLY A 208 -1.64 7.26 -17.14
N GLN A 209 -1.52 7.24 -18.47
CA GLN A 209 -0.49 7.99 -19.20
C GLN A 209 -0.63 9.50 -18.99
N GLU A 210 -1.86 10.03 -19.07
CA GLU A 210 -2.18 11.43 -18.80
C GLU A 210 -1.79 11.83 -17.37
N LEU A 211 -2.15 11.02 -16.38
CA LEU A 211 -1.79 11.26 -14.99
C LEU A 211 -0.27 11.23 -14.79
N PHE A 212 0.43 10.27 -15.40
CA PHE A 212 1.89 10.21 -15.32
C PHE A 212 2.54 11.44 -15.95
N ALA A 213 2.07 11.85 -17.13
CA ALA A 213 2.54 13.05 -17.81
C ALA A 213 2.31 14.33 -16.99
N GLU A 214 1.15 14.44 -16.32
CA GLU A 214 0.84 15.59 -15.45
C GLU A 214 1.90 15.78 -14.34
N TYR A 215 2.33 14.70 -13.69
CA TYR A 215 3.40 14.75 -12.67
C TYR A 215 4.73 15.20 -13.28
N GLN A 216 5.08 14.69 -14.49
CA GLN A 216 6.33 15.05 -15.17
C GLN A 216 6.32 16.52 -15.62
N GLU A 217 5.25 16.98 -16.25
CA GLU A 217 5.11 18.36 -16.77
C GLU A 217 5.13 19.40 -15.64
N LYS A 218 4.53 19.08 -14.49
CA LYS A 218 4.54 19.96 -13.32
C LYS A 218 5.81 19.85 -12.46
N GLY A 219 6.70 18.90 -12.78
CA GLY A 219 7.94 18.68 -12.05
C GLY A 219 7.72 18.22 -10.60
N VAL A 220 6.60 17.54 -10.34
CA VAL A 220 6.30 16.99 -9.01
C VAL A 220 6.80 15.55 -8.93
N VAL A 221 7.65 15.29 -7.96
CA VAL A 221 8.25 13.98 -7.73
C VAL A 221 7.60 13.37 -6.48
N PRO A 222 6.69 12.39 -6.61
CA PRO A 222 6.12 11.68 -5.47
C PRO A 222 7.15 10.71 -4.88
N LEU A 223 6.92 10.26 -3.64
CA LEU A 223 7.76 9.28 -2.97
C LEU A 223 7.90 7.98 -3.78
N ALA A 224 6.78 7.52 -4.34
CA ALA A 224 6.70 6.33 -5.16
C ALA A 224 5.57 6.46 -6.20
N TYR A 225 5.64 5.62 -7.23
CA TYR A 225 4.54 5.35 -8.16
C TYR A 225 4.15 3.89 -8.07
N GLU A 226 2.86 3.59 -7.88
CA GLU A 226 2.32 2.27 -8.19
C GLU A 226 2.10 2.18 -9.69
N VAL A 227 2.88 1.36 -10.38
CA VAL A 227 2.77 1.18 -11.82
C VAL A 227 2.06 -0.13 -12.13
N CYS A 228 0.94 0.00 -12.83
CA CYS A 228 0.14 -1.12 -13.28
C CYS A 228 0.27 -1.28 -14.81
N TRP A 229 0.41 -2.53 -15.26
CA TRP A 229 0.38 -2.87 -16.68
C TRP A 229 -0.25 -4.25 -16.89
N GLN A 230 -0.77 -4.48 -18.09
CA GLN A 230 -1.37 -5.75 -18.49
C GLN A 230 -0.56 -6.44 -19.59
N LYS A 231 0.30 -5.67 -20.27
CA LYS A 231 1.15 -6.15 -21.35
C LYS A 231 2.52 -5.50 -21.22
N PRO A 232 3.60 -6.27 -21.22
CA PRO A 232 4.95 -5.72 -21.31
C PRO A 232 5.12 -4.96 -22.63
N GLY A 233 5.98 -3.95 -22.63
CA GLY A 233 6.22 -3.13 -23.81
C GLY A 233 7.02 -1.87 -23.50
N LYS A 234 7.35 -1.12 -24.56
CA LYS A 234 8.17 0.08 -24.48
C LYS A 234 7.60 1.15 -23.53
N GLU A 235 6.28 1.25 -23.43
CA GLU A 235 5.62 2.21 -22.54
C GLU A 235 5.99 1.98 -21.07
N ILE A 236 6.13 0.71 -20.66
CA ILE A 236 6.54 0.35 -19.30
C ILE A 236 8.01 0.69 -19.12
N ASP A 237 8.87 0.31 -20.07
CA ASP A 237 10.30 0.55 -19.99
C ASP A 237 10.59 2.06 -19.89
N ASP A 238 9.93 2.88 -20.70
CA ASP A 238 10.06 4.34 -20.67
C ASP A 238 9.54 4.94 -19.35
N CYS A 239 8.41 4.43 -18.83
CA CYS A 239 7.85 4.85 -17.55
C CYS A 239 8.83 4.55 -16.40
N VAL A 240 9.32 3.33 -16.33
CA VAL A 240 10.28 2.88 -15.31
C VAL A 240 11.57 3.69 -15.37
N ALA A 241 12.13 3.87 -16.56
CA ALA A 241 13.32 4.70 -16.75
C ALA A 241 13.11 6.15 -16.28
N THR A 242 11.94 6.71 -16.53
CA THR A 242 11.58 8.07 -16.08
C THR A 242 11.46 8.12 -14.56
N ILE A 243 10.80 7.15 -13.94
CA ILE A 243 10.69 7.07 -12.46
C ILE A 243 12.06 7.01 -11.81
N HIS A 244 12.95 6.15 -12.29
CA HIS A 244 14.32 6.06 -11.76
C HIS A 244 15.11 7.35 -11.92
N LYS A 245 14.96 8.03 -13.05
CA LYS A 245 15.63 9.32 -13.31
C LYS A 245 15.18 10.42 -12.35
N THR A 246 13.93 10.39 -11.89
CA THR A 246 13.39 11.37 -10.93
C THR A 246 13.76 11.07 -9.49
N GLY A 247 14.20 9.83 -9.18
CA GLY A 247 14.49 9.36 -7.83
C GLY A 247 13.26 8.87 -7.05
N SER A 248 12.07 8.84 -7.67
CA SER A 248 10.90 8.17 -7.08
C SER A 248 11.11 6.66 -7.02
N LYS A 249 10.45 6.01 -6.06
CA LYS A 249 10.47 4.55 -5.97
C LYS A 249 9.41 3.94 -6.87
N LEU A 250 9.70 2.73 -7.35
CA LEU A 250 8.78 1.94 -8.15
C LEU A 250 8.10 0.91 -7.25
N TRP A 251 6.75 0.95 -7.21
CA TRP A 251 5.90 -0.08 -6.62
C TRP A 251 5.26 -0.91 -7.72
N VAL A 252 5.30 -2.21 -7.57
CA VAL A 252 4.62 -3.18 -8.46
C VAL A 252 3.77 -4.16 -7.65
N ASN A 253 2.82 -4.80 -8.34
CA ASN A 253 1.98 -5.84 -7.78
C ASN A 253 2.35 -7.18 -8.44
N THR A 254 2.67 -8.21 -7.66
CA THR A 254 2.97 -9.56 -8.13
C THR A 254 1.79 -10.53 -7.98
N ILE A 255 0.63 -9.98 -7.65
CA ILE A 255 -0.64 -10.68 -7.49
C ILE A 255 -1.17 -11.17 -8.85
N TRP A 256 -2.47 -11.32 -9.06
CA TRP A 256 -3.00 -11.83 -10.32
C TRP A 256 -3.21 -10.74 -11.39
N PRO A 257 -3.20 -11.11 -12.69
CA PRO A 257 -3.19 -10.15 -13.81
C PRO A 257 -4.36 -9.18 -13.83
N SER A 258 -5.55 -9.58 -13.37
CA SER A 258 -6.74 -8.72 -13.34
C SER A 258 -6.64 -7.54 -12.37
N LEU A 259 -5.67 -7.56 -11.45
CA LEU A 259 -5.36 -6.47 -10.53
C LEU A 259 -4.12 -5.67 -10.94
N CYS A 260 -3.86 -5.57 -12.24
CA CYS A 260 -2.68 -4.89 -12.75
C CYS A 260 -1.37 -5.52 -12.20
N GLY A 261 -1.32 -6.84 -12.15
CA GLY A 261 -0.24 -7.58 -11.52
C GLY A 261 0.89 -7.89 -12.48
N GLY A 262 1.83 -6.99 -12.66
CA GLY A 262 3.13 -7.27 -13.23
C GLY A 262 3.09 -8.08 -14.54
N PHE A 263 3.90 -9.14 -14.61
CA PHE A 263 3.99 -10.02 -15.77
C PHE A 263 2.93 -11.13 -15.78
N GLY A 264 2.14 -11.27 -14.72
CA GLY A 264 0.96 -12.11 -14.62
C GLY A 264 1.08 -13.23 -13.59
N ASN A 265 0.20 -13.29 -12.63
CA ASN A 265 0.05 -14.35 -11.62
C ASN A 265 1.35 -14.81 -10.93
N ASP A 266 2.26 -13.86 -10.69
CA ASP A 266 3.66 -14.15 -10.38
C ASP A 266 3.84 -14.76 -9.00
N ASP A 267 3.01 -14.39 -8.02
CA ASP A 267 3.07 -14.95 -6.67
C ASP A 267 2.77 -16.48 -6.67
N ASP A 268 1.78 -16.89 -7.46
CA ASP A 268 1.44 -18.32 -7.55
C ASP A 268 2.47 -19.08 -8.43
N ALA A 269 3.02 -18.42 -9.46
CA ALA A 269 4.11 -19.00 -10.24
C ALA A 269 5.37 -19.18 -9.36
N ALA A 270 5.77 -18.16 -8.58
CA ALA A 270 6.90 -18.26 -7.67
C ALA A 270 6.73 -19.34 -6.60
N TYR A 271 5.50 -19.53 -6.12
CA TYR A 271 5.20 -20.60 -5.16
C TYR A 271 5.30 -22.01 -5.76
N GLN A 272 5.03 -22.14 -7.06
CA GLN A 272 5.07 -23.44 -7.77
C GLN A 272 6.43 -23.75 -8.35
N CYS A 273 7.32 -22.75 -8.53
CA CYS A 273 8.68 -22.96 -9.01
C CYS A 273 9.55 -23.64 -7.95
N ALA A 274 10.60 -24.32 -8.42
CA ALA A 274 11.64 -24.87 -7.54
C ALA A 274 12.47 -23.75 -6.86
N ASP A 275 12.65 -22.64 -7.56
CA ASP A 275 13.34 -21.44 -7.07
C ASP A 275 12.48 -20.18 -7.36
N PRO A 276 12.02 -19.46 -6.34
CA PRO A 276 11.27 -18.21 -6.52
C PRO A 276 12.01 -17.12 -7.30
N ALA A 277 13.35 -17.21 -7.39
CA ALA A 277 14.16 -16.33 -8.20
C ALA A 277 13.75 -16.32 -9.68
N GLU A 278 13.29 -17.44 -10.22
CA GLU A 278 12.83 -17.56 -11.61
C GLU A 278 11.71 -16.55 -11.94
N VAL A 279 10.96 -16.13 -10.92
CA VAL A 279 9.85 -15.17 -11.07
C VAL A 279 10.24 -13.79 -10.52
N TYR A 280 10.78 -13.70 -9.29
CA TYR A 280 10.97 -12.41 -8.65
C TYR A 280 12.20 -11.63 -9.13
N GLU A 281 13.23 -12.30 -9.67
CA GLU A 281 14.48 -11.65 -10.11
C GLU A 281 14.25 -10.57 -11.17
N GLN A 282 13.24 -10.73 -12.03
CA GLN A 282 12.89 -9.73 -13.03
C GLN A 282 12.52 -8.38 -12.43
N TYR A 283 11.81 -8.37 -11.30
CA TYR A 283 11.44 -7.13 -10.58
C TYR A 283 12.66 -6.48 -9.93
N ILE A 284 13.58 -7.29 -9.42
CA ILE A 284 14.83 -6.79 -8.85
C ILE A 284 15.70 -6.15 -9.95
N LYS A 285 15.84 -6.80 -11.12
CA LYS A 285 16.51 -6.25 -12.29
C LYS A 285 15.87 -4.98 -12.82
N MET A 286 14.55 -4.85 -12.69
CA MET A 286 13.76 -3.68 -13.04
C MET A 286 13.97 -2.51 -12.05
N GLY A 287 14.65 -2.73 -10.92
CA GLY A 287 14.91 -1.73 -9.89
C GLY A 287 13.71 -1.43 -8.99
N VAL A 288 12.76 -2.38 -8.89
CA VAL A 288 11.60 -2.26 -8.00
C VAL A 288 12.05 -2.15 -6.54
N LYS A 289 11.41 -1.25 -5.78
CA LYS A 289 11.69 -1.01 -4.36
C LYS A 289 10.52 -1.33 -3.44
N MET A 290 9.35 -1.56 -4.00
CA MET A 290 8.13 -1.84 -3.27
C MET A 290 7.33 -2.91 -4.02
N ILE A 291 7.10 -4.06 -3.39
CA ILE A 291 6.38 -5.18 -4.02
C ILE A 291 5.16 -5.53 -3.18
N GLN A 292 3.97 -5.37 -3.76
CA GLN A 292 2.72 -5.84 -3.17
C GLN A 292 2.46 -7.28 -3.59
N THR A 293 2.26 -8.14 -2.60
CA THR A 293 2.20 -9.60 -2.78
C THR A 293 1.09 -10.25 -1.96
N ASP A 294 0.56 -11.36 -2.47
CA ASP A 294 -0.32 -12.30 -1.78
C ASP A 294 0.44 -13.43 -1.04
N ARG A 295 1.78 -13.43 -1.15
CA ARG A 295 2.67 -14.42 -0.53
C ARG A 295 3.84 -13.75 0.20
N PRO A 296 3.54 -12.89 1.21
CA PRO A 296 4.56 -12.07 1.86
C PRO A 296 5.71 -12.90 2.45
N GLN A 297 5.43 -14.04 3.05
CA GLN A 297 6.48 -14.89 3.62
C GLN A 297 7.45 -15.41 2.54
N LEU A 298 6.94 -15.90 1.41
CA LEU A 298 7.77 -16.40 0.30
C LEU A 298 8.68 -15.30 -0.27
N LEU A 299 8.11 -14.10 -0.49
CA LEU A 299 8.86 -12.97 -1.01
C LEU A 299 9.92 -12.49 0.00
N ILE A 300 9.59 -12.41 1.29
CA ILE A 300 10.55 -12.04 2.35
C ILE A 300 11.72 -13.03 2.40
N GLU A 301 11.44 -14.33 2.39
CA GLU A 301 12.47 -15.37 2.41
C GLU A 301 13.40 -15.26 1.20
N TYR A 302 12.85 -15.03 0.00
CA TYR A 302 13.63 -14.79 -1.20
C TYR A 302 14.50 -13.53 -1.08
N LEU A 303 13.92 -12.39 -0.70
CA LEU A 303 14.66 -11.13 -0.59
C LEU A 303 15.77 -11.20 0.48
N ARG A 304 15.53 -11.89 1.60
CA ARG A 304 16.56 -12.17 2.62
C ARG A 304 17.72 -12.99 2.05
N SER A 305 17.42 -13.99 1.24
CA SER A 305 18.45 -14.87 0.64
C SER A 305 19.43 -14.11 -0.26
N ILE A 306 18.99 -12.97 -0.82
CA ILE A 306 19.80 -12.12 -1.70
C ILE A 306 20.23 -10.79 -1.04
N GLY A 307 19.97 -10.61 0.27
CA GLY A 307 20.42 -9.45 1.04
C GLY A 307 19.69 -8.13 0.74
N LEU A 308 18.43 -8.20 0.31
CA LEU A 308 17.58 -7.05 0.01
C LEU A 308 16.47 -6.82 1.04
N HIS A 309 16.39 -7.64 2.08
CA HIS A 309 15.45 -7.54 3.21
C HIS A 309 16.10 -8.09 4.48
N ASP A 310 15.64 -7.69 5.70
CA ASP A 310 16.12 -8.15 7.03
C ASP A 310 15.31 -9.31 7.61
#